data_345abc59d1ac06658e70670bafbdc7e3
#
_entry.id   345abc59d1ac06658e70670bafbdc7e3
#
_cell.length_a   1.000
_cell.length_b   1.000
_cell.length_c   1.000
_cell.angle_alpha   90.00
_cell.angle_beta   90.00
_cell.angle_gamma   90.00
#
_symmetry.space_group_name_H-M   'P 1'
#
loop_
_entity.id
_entity.type
_entity.pdbx_description
1 polymer ?
#
loop_
_entity_poly.entity_id
_entity_poly.type
_entity_poly.pdbx_seq_one_letter_code
_entity_poly.pdbx_strand_id
1 'polypeptide(L)'
;MKDSVTVVTITRHRPPLLRRCMESVRNQDFRGTLRHLIVVDDCPQTLNWLSESLPQNSNLRYLLAPRTPEEHSGPPRLAKLRNYAHKLVDATWTALLDDDNEWESHHVSSLLGCAIEAGCDVVHSHRQLFRADGTPFLEQRMPWCRDPRQAETRYWELVERGVLEVGSNIMKDRVDPNSDKSGIRIADTSEWLVKTAVLRGIRIPEEFTYQDWLDNLAEDDRLLEALGDGRRIACTRLPTLKYYLGGYSNDFDESSGHSERWIFRNGTAK
;
A
#
# COMPACT_ATOMS: atom_id res chain seq x y z
N MET A 1 -22.80 12.16 -12.86
CA MET A 1 -22.81 10.95 -12.00
C MET A 1 -21.97 11.27 -10.79
N LYS A 2 -22.36 10.82 -9.57
CA LYS A 2 -21.49 10.98 -8.39
C LYS A 2 -20.30 10.03 -8.55
N ASP A 3 -19.10 10.50 -8.24
CA ASP A 3 -17.91 9.66 -8.25
C ASP A 3 -18.06 8.49 -7.29
N SER A 4 -17.55 7.33 -7.68
CA SER A 4 -17.53 6.12 -6.87
C SER A 4 -16.09 5.65 -6.68
N VAL A 5 -15.75 5.29 -5.44
CA VAL A 5 -14.45 4.77 -5.04
C VAL A 5 -14.64 3.40 -4.40
N THR A 6 -13.83 2.43 -4.78
CA THR A 6 -13.67 1.18 -4.04
C THR A 6 -12.28 1.14 -3.43
N VAL A 7 -12.22 1.02 -2.11
CA VAL A 7 -10.99 0.72 -1.38
C VAL A 7 -10.72 -0.76 -1.47
N VAL A 8 -9.49 -1.15 -1.78
CA VAL A 8 -9.05 -2.56 -1.81
C VAL A 8 -8.05 -2.79 -0.70
N THR A 9 -8.33 -3.77 0.16
CA THR A 9 -7.42 -4.22 1.22
C THR A 9 -7.18 -5.72 1.09
N ILE A 10 -5.91 -6.14 1.17
CA ILE A 10 -5.52 -7.54 1.28
C ILE A 10 -5.14 -7.80 2.73
N THR A 11 -5.60 -8.91 3.29
CA THR A 11 -5.36 -9.23 4.71
C THR A 11 -5.13 -10.71 4.95
N ARG A 12 -4.35 -11.02 6.00
CA ARG A 12 -4.15 -12.37 6.51
C ARG A 12 -3.76 -12.36 7.99
N HIS A 13 -4.48 -13.13 8.83
CA HIS A 13 -4.16 -13.36 10.26
C HIS A 13 -4.03 -12.10 11.15
N ARG A 14 -4.56 -10.94 10.75
CA ARG A 14 -4.39 -9.66 11.47
C ARG A 14 -5.71 -8.93 11.78
N PRO A 15 -6.73 -9.58 12.40
CA PRO A 15 -8.03 -8.93 12.65
C PRO A 15 -7.96 -7.60 13.41
N PRO A 16 -7.09 -7.40 14.44
CA PRO A 16 -7.02 -6.11 15.13
C PRO A 16 -6.54 -4.96 14.23
N LEU A 17 -5.54 -5.20 13.38
CA LEU A 17 -5.03 -4.21 12.43
C LEU A 17 -6.07 -3.92 11.35
N LEU A 18 -6.66 -4.99 10.78
CA LEU A 18 -7.73 -4.85 9.80
C LEU A 18 -8.91 -4.05 10.34
N ARG A 19 -9.30 -4.22 11.61
CA ARG A 19 -10.37 -3.42 12.23
C ARG A 19 -10.06 -1.93 12.17
N ARG A 20 -8.85 -1.53 12.55
CA ARG A 20 -8.37 -0.15 12.53
C ARG A 20 -8.37 0.41 11.10
N CYS A 21 -7.83 -0.35 10.14
CA CYS A 21 -7.89 -0.03 8.71
C CYS A 21 -9.34 0.23 8.26
N MET A 22 -10.26 -0.69 8.54
CA MET A 22 -11.68 -0.57 8.15
C MET A 22 -12.38 0.63 8.79
N GLU A 23 -12.07 0.95 10.04
CA GLU A 23 -12.60 2.12 10.73
C GLU A 23 -12.14 3.42 10.05
N SER A 24 -10.89 3.50 9.60
CA SER A 24 -10.39 4.65 8.86
C SER A 24 -11.11 4.86 7.52
N VAL A 25 -11.44 3.76 6.82
CA VAL A 25 -12.25 3.81 5.58
C VAL A 25 -13.68 4.26 5.88
N ARG A 26 -14.30 3.74 6.93
CA ARG A 26 -15.67 4.12 7.32
C ARG A 26 -15.79 5.59 7.70
N ASN A 27 -14.74 6.15 8.26
CA ASN A 27 -14.69 7.53 8.77
C ASN A 27 -14.25 8.56 7.72
N GLN A 28 -14.17 8.17 6.43
CA GLN A 28 -13.88 9.13 5.35
C GLN A 28 -15.01 10.14 5.17
N ASP A 29 -14.66 11.40 4.96
CA ASP A 29 -15.59 12.51 4.71
C ASP A 29 -16.12 12.57 3.26
N PHE A 30 -15.83 11.54 2.48
CA PHE A 30 -16.16 11.46 1.07
C PHE A 30 -17.67 11.44 0.81
N ARG A 31 -18.17 12.36 -0.02
CA ARG A 31 -19.60 12.53 -0.30
C ARG A 31 -20.13 11.68 -1.45
N GLY A 32 -19.27 10.93 -2.13
CA GLY A 32 -19.64 9.98 -3.20
C GLY A 32 -20.01 8.60 -2.66
N THR A 33 -19.99 7.60 -3.54
CA THR A 33 -20.16 6.20 -3.14
C THR A 33 -18.80 5.62 -2.76
N LEU A 34 -18.60 5.31 -1.49
CA LEU A 34 -17.40 4.63 -1.00
C LEU A 34 -17.72 3.17 -0.67
N ARG A 35 -16.94 2.25 -1.24
CA ARG A 35 -17.03 0.81 -0.97
C ARG A 35 -15.72 0.28 -0.47
N HIS A 36 -15.73 -0.79 0.31
CA HIS A 36 -14.54 -1.48 0.77
C HIS A 36 -14.59 -2.94 0.32
N LEU A 37 -13.62 -3.37 -0.47
CA LEU A 37 -13.39 -4.74 -0.89
C LEU A 37 -12.21 -5.31 -0.11
N ILE A 38 -12.45 -6.32 0.73
CA ILE A 38 -11.41 -7.01 1.50
C ILE A 38 -11.18 -8.38 0.88
N VAL A 39 -9.93 -8.63 0.48
CA VAL A 39 -9.47 -9.93 -0.01
C VAL A 39 -8.70 -10.63 1.11
N VAL A 40 -9.28 -11.70 1.63
CA VAL A 40 -8.67 -12.50 2.71
C VAL A 40 -7.80 -13.58 2.08
N ASP A 41 -6.48 -13.48 2.28
CA ASP A 41 -5.50 -14.38 1.71
C ASP A 41 -5.44 -15.68 2.50
N ASP A 42 -6.16 -16.70 2.01
CA ASP A 42 -6.16 -18.09 2.51
C ASP A 42 -6.21 -18.21 4.04
N CYS A 43 -7.07 -17.40 4.68
CA CYS A 43 -7.22 -17.36 6.12
C CYS A 43 -8.70 -17.49 6.53
N PRO A 44 -9.23 -18.72 6.66
CA PRO A 44 -10.62 -18.94 7.10
C PRO A 44 -10.93 -18.28 8.45
N GLN A 45 -9.97 -18.21 9.35
CA GLN A 45 -10.15 -17.58 10.68
C GLN A 45 -10.45 -16.08 10.54
N THR A 46 -9.73 -15.36 9.69
CA THR A 46 -10.00 -13.94 9.41
C THR A 46 -11.34 -13.77 8.71
N LEU A 47 -11.68 -14.65 7.77
CA LEU A 47 -12.99 -14.63 7.08
C LEU A 47 -14.14 -14.85 8.07
N ASN A 48 -14.03 -15.82 8.97
CA ASN A 48 -15.02 -16.10 9.99
C ASN A 48 -15.20 -14.90 10.93
N TRP A 49 -14.08 -14.32 11.41
CA TRP A 49 -14.11 -13.11 12.22
C TRP A 49 -14.86 -11.95 11.52
N LEU A 50 -14.61 -11.72 10.23
CA LEU A 50 -15.32 -10.72 9.44
C LEU A 50 -16.84 -11.04 9.38
N SER A 51 -17.21 -12.28 9.11
CA SER A 51 -18.61 -12.68 8.98
C SER A 51 -19.40 -12.59 10.30
N GLU A 52 -18.75 -12.84 11.42
CA GLU A 52 -19.36 -12.75 12.75
C GLU A 52 -19.45 -11.30 13.27
N SER A 53 -18.43 -10.49 12.95
CA SER A 53 -18.32 -9.12 13.48
C SER A 53 -19.00 -8.08 12.62
N LEU A 54 -19.10 -8.30 11.31
CA LEU A 54 -19.48 -7.29 10.33
C LEU A 54 -20.33 -7.91 9.20
N PRO A 55 -21.63 -7.65 9.17
CA PRO A 55 -22.47 -8.13 8.06
C PRO A 55 -22.06 -7.47 6.75
N GLN A 56 -21.96 -8.26 5.69
CA GLN A 56 -21.77 -7.72 4.34
C GLN A 56 -22.97 -6.85 3.94
N ASN A 57 -22.68 -5.79 3.22
CA ASN A 57 -23.69 -4.87 2.69
C ASN A 57 -23.20 -4.27 1.36
N SER A 58 -23.94 -3.31 0.82
CA SER A 58 -23.60 -2.66 -0.46
C SER A 58 -22.24 -1.93 -0.43
N ASN A 59 -21.75 -1.55 0.75
CA ASN A 59 -20.50 -0.79 0.90
C ASN A 59 -19.34 -1.64 1.44
N LEU A 60 -19.60 -2.82 1.98
CA LEU A 60 -18.57 -3.73 2.50
C LEU A 60 -18.71 -5.12 1.89
N ARG A 61 -17.70 -5.55 1.16
CA ARG A 61 -17.58 -6.91 0.62
C ARG A 61 -16.27 -7.52 1.05
N TYR A 62 -16.28 -8.80 1.38
CA TYR A 62 -15.07 -9.58 1.65
C TYR A 62 -15.18 -10.97 1.03
N LEU A 63 -14.04 -11.53 0.65
CA LEU A 63 -13.97 -12.85 0.04
C LEU A 63 -12.65 -13.54 0.41
N LEU A 64 -12.68 -14.87 0.43
CA LEU A 64 -11.49 -15.70 0.59
C LEU A 64 -10.82 -15.90 -0.78
N ALA A 65 -9.51 -15.69 -0.83
CA ALA A 65 -8.67 -16.07 -1.96
C ALA A 65 -7.79 -17.26 -1.56
N PRO A 66 -8.19 -18.49 -1.91
CA PRO A 66 -7.46 -19.69 -1.50
C PRO A 66 -6.06 -19.74 -2.15
N ARG A 67 -5.13 -20.42 -1.50
CA ARG A 67 -3.80 -20.72 -2.03
C ARG A 67 -3.75 -22.12 -2.63
N THR A 68 -2.92 -22.29 -3.62
CA THR A 68 -2.45 -23.64 -4.00
C THR A 68 -1.30 -24.06 -3.08
N PRO A 69 -0.97 -25.37 -2.98
CA PRO A 69 0.12 -25.84 -2.15
C PRO A 69 1.49 -25.22 -2.49
N GLU A 70 1.67 -24.75 -3.72
CA GLU A 70 2.90 -24.15 -4.22
C GLU A 70 3.01 -22.66 -3.93
N GLU A 71 1.92 -22.02 -3.54
CA GLU A 71 1.89 -20.56 -3.29
C GLU A 71 2.32 -20.24 -1.86
N HIS A 72 3.32 -19.39 -1.74
CA HIS A 72 3.85 -18.91 -0.47
C HIS A 72 3.44 -17.44 -0.23
N SER A 73 3.62 -16.96 1.01
CA SER A 73 3.48 -15.54 1.34
C SER A 73 4.57 -14.71 0.67
N GLY A 74 4.33 -13.43 0.50
CA GLY A 74 5.33 -12.48 -0.01
C GLY A 74 4.89 -11.76 -1.28
N PRO A 75 5.78 -10.98 -1.89
CA PRO A 75 5.47 -10.11 -3.03
C PRO A 75 4.80 -10.82 -4.22
N PRO A 76 5.19 -12.04 -4.64
CA PRO A 76 4.50 -12.74 -5.72
C PRO A 76 3.01 -12.96 -5.43
N ARG A 77 2.71 -13.37 -4.20
CA ARG A 77 1.32 -13.60 -3.77
C ARG A 77 0.54 -12.31 -3.65
N LEU A 78 1.14 -11.25 -3.09
CA LEU A 78 0.50 -9.94 -2.99
C LEU A 78 0.21 -9.36 -4.38
N ALA A 79 1.17 -9.43 -5.32
CA ALA A 79 0.96 -9.03 -6.71
C ALA A 79 -0.22 -9.77 -7.36
N LYS A 80 -0.30 -11.09 -7.18
CA LYS A 80 -1.41 -11.93 -7.67
C LYS A 80 -2.75 -11.49 -7.07
N LEU A 81 -2.81 -11.25 -5.77
CA LEU A 81 -4.03 -10.83 -5.09
C LEU A 81 -4.47 -9.42 -5.51
N ARG A 82 -3.54 -8.49 -5.70
CA ARG A 82 -3.85 -7.15 -6.23
C ARG A 82 -4.39 -7.25 -7.66
N ASN A 83 -3.74 -8.00 -8.54
CA ASN A 83 -4.21 -8.24 -9.91
C ASN A 83 -5.62 -8.87 -9.94
N TYR A 84 -5.91 -9.76 -9.00
CA TYR A 84 -7.24 -10.36 -8.84
C TYR A 84 -8.26 -9.32 -8.37
N ALA A 85 -7.94 -8.58 -7.30
CA ALA A 85 -8.83 -7.59 -6.71
C ALA A 85 -9.19 -6.49 -7.71
N HIS A 86 -8.24 -6.01 -8.51
CA HIS A 86 -8.47 -4.96 -9.51
C HIS A 86 -9.56 -5.36 -10.54
N LYS A 87 -9.69 -6.65 -10.86
CA LYS A 87 -10.73 -7.15 -11.77
C LYS A 87 -12.12 -7.15 -11.15
N LEU A 88 -12.22 -7.20 -9.82
CA LEU A 88 -13.47 -7.24 -9.07
C LEU A 88 -14.07 -5.86 -8.77
N VAL A 89 -13.28 -4.80 -8.89
CA VAL A 89 -13.73 -3.42 -8.64
C VAL A 89 -14.59 -2.95 -9.81
N ASP A 90 -15.77 -2.42 -9.51
CA ASP A 90 -16.70 -1.84 -10.48
C ASP A 90 -16.89 -0.31 -10.35
N ALA A 91 -16.23 0.32 -9.37
CA ALA A 91 -16.23 1.76 -9.16
C ALA A 91 -15.40 2.51 -10.23
N THR A 92 -15.61 3.82 -10.36
CA THR A 92 -14.82 4.69 -11.25
C THR A 92 -13.36 4.77 -10.82
N TRP A 93 -13.14 4.80 -9.49
CA TRP A 93 -11.82 4.91 -8.87
C TRP A 93 -11.55 3.75 -7.93
N THR A 94 -10.31 3.35 -7.86
CA THR A 94 -9.80 2.38 -6.89
C THR A 94 -8.77 3.05 -6.00
N ALA A 95 -8.94 2.94 -4.70
CA ALA A 95 -7.94 3.30 -3.70
C ALA A 95 -7.36 2.03 -3.08
N LEU A 96 -6.09 2.04 -2.73
CA LEU A 96 -5.41 0.89 -2.14
C LEU A 96 -5.07 1.19 -0.69
N LEU A 97 -5.30 0.26 0.23
CA LEU A 97 -4.98 0.42 1.64
C LEU A 97 -4.55 -0.93 2.23
N ASP A 98 -3.36 -0.99 2.80
CA ASP A 98 -2.89 -2.17 3.51
C ASP A 98 -3.59 -2.31 4.87
N ASP A 99 -3.75 -3.53 5.33
CA ASP A 99 -4.55 -3.86 6.50
C ASP A 99 -3.94 -3.42 7.85
N ASP A 100 -2.69 -2.94 7.84
CA ASP A 100 -1.96 -2.40 9.01
C ASP A 100 -1.86 -0.88 9.01
N ASN A 101 -2.34 -0.19 7.97
CA ASN A 101 -2.32 1.25 7.83
C ASN A 101 -3.70 1.90 8.06
N GLU A 102 -3.71 3.22 8.22
CA GLU A 102 -4.91 4.05 8.40
C GLU A 102 -4.84 5.30 7.54
N TRP A 103 -6.02 5.81 7.17
CA TRP A 103 -6.14 7.11 6.52
C TRP A 103 -6.70 8.19 7.45
N GLU A 104 -6.26 9.42 7.24
CA GLU A 104 -6.97 10.59 7.76
C GLU A 104 -8.34 10.72 7.09
N SER A 105 -9.30 11.34 7.76
CA SER A 105 -10.70 11.38 7.29
C SER A 105 -10.90 12.01 5.91
N HIS A 106 -9.99 12.88 5.50
CA HIS A 106 -10.04 13.58 4.21
C HIS A 106 -9.14 12.97 3.13
N HIS A 107 -8.63 11.75 3.33
CA HIS A 107 -7.71 11.13 2.37
C HIS A 107 -8.35 10.94 0.99
N VAL A 108 -9.50 10.27 0.93
CA VAL A 108 -10.17 9.98 -0.35
C VAL A 108 -10.66 11.26 -1.03
N SER A 109 -11.24 12.20 -0.27
CA SER A 109 -11.75 13.45 -0.82
C SER A 109 -10.64 14.35 -1.36
N SER A 110 -9.49 14.43 -0.68
CA SER A 110 -8.33 15.21 -1.13
C SER A 110 -7.68 14.61 -2.37
N LEU A 111 -7.53 13.29 -2.44
CA LEU A 111 -7.00 12.61 -3.62
C LEU A 111 -7.90 12.81 -4.84
N LEU A 112 -9.21 12.64 -4.68
CA LEU A 112 -10.14 12.83 -5.79
C LEU A 112 -10.18 14.30 -6.25
N GLY A 113 -10.17 15.25 -5.31
CA GLY A 113 -10.09 16.68 -5.63
C GLY A 113 -8.84 17.00 -6.45
N CYS A 114 -7.68 16.50 -6.02
CA CYS A 114 -6.42 16.64 -6.74
C CYS A 114 -6.46 15.99 -8.14
N ALA A 115 -7.06 14.80 -8.27
CA ALA A 115 -7.20 14.12 -9.56
C ALA A 115 -8.01 14.95 -10.56
N ILE A 116 -9.13 15.51 -10.12
CA ILE A 116 -10.03 16.35 -10.94
C ILE A 116 -9.32 17.65 -11.33
N GLU A 117 -8.72 18.35 -10.36
CA GLU A 117 -8.02 19.62 -10.60
C GLU A 117 -6.83 19.45 -11.55
N ALA A 118 -6.05 18.41 -11.35
CA ALA A 118 -4.89 18.12 -12.18
C ALA A 118 -5.25 17.46 -13.53
N GLY A 119 -6.47 16.95 -13.71
CA GLY A 119 -6.86 16.15 -14.88
C GLY A 119 -6.02 14.87 -15.00
N CYS A 120 -5.76 14.19 -13.89
CA CYS A 120 -4.95 12.99 -13.81
C CYS A 120 -5.78 11.76 -13.43
N ASP A 121 -5.37 10.60 -13.94
CA ASP A 121 -6.00 9.32 -13.65
C ASP A 121 -5.31 8.55 -12.51
N VAL A 122 -4.16 9.05 -12.04
CA VAL A 122 -3.33 8.48 -10.98
C VAL A 122 -2.91 9.59 -10.04
N VAL A 123 -3.17 9.42 -8.75
CA VAL A 123 -2.86 10.40 -7.70
C VAL A 123 -2.35 9.69 -6.47
N HIS A 124 -1.41 10.30 -5.76
CA HIS A 124 -0.96 9.84 -4.46
C HIS A 124 -0.93 10.96 -3.41
N SER A 125 -0.82 10.56 -2.16
CA SER A 125 -0.62 11.46 -1.01
C SER A 125 0.85 11.46 -0.57
N HIS A 126 1.12 12.06 0.58
CA HIS A 126 2.27 11.81 1.43
C HIS A 126 1.84 10.93 2.61
N ARG A 127 2.82 10.37 3.34
CA ARG A 127 2.58 9.54 4.52
C ARG A 127 3.24 10.09 5.78
N GLN A 128 2.71 9.66 6.92
CA GLN A 128 3.25 9.87 8.25
C GLN A 128 3.72 8.51 8.78
N LEU A 129 4.93 8.44 9.29
CA LEU A 129 5.51 7.22 9.84
C LEU A 129 5.26 7.12 11.34
N PHE A 130 4.70 6.01 11.77
CA PHE A 130 4.43 5.70 13.18
C PHE A 130 5.06 4.37 13.57
N ARG A 131 5.44 4.23 14.84
CA ARG A 131 5.74 2.91 15.42
C ARG A 131 4.45 2.13 15.62
N ALA A 132 4.58 0.82 15.85
CA ALA A 132 3.43 -0.06 16.09
C ALA A 132 2.56 0.38 17.28
N ASP A 133 3.14 1.07 18.26
CA ASP A 133 2.43 1.63 19.42
C ASP A 133 1.71 2.95 19.16
N GLY A 134 1.79 3.47 17.93
CA GLY A 134 1.16 4.73 17.51
C GLY A 134 1.99 5.98 17.80
N THR A 135 3.20 5.86 18.35
CA THR A 135 4.08 7.01 18.52
C THR A 135 4.74 7.40 17.18
N PRO A 136 4.98 8.70 16.91
CA PRO A 136 5.67 9.12 15.70
C PRO A 136 7.08 8.52 15.59
N PHE A 137 7.45 8.06 14.38
CA PHE A 137 8.79 7.59 14.10
C PHE A 137 9.68 8.79 13.75
N LEU A 138 10.59 9.17 14.64
CA LEU A 138 11.47 10.34 14.50
C LEU A 138 12.95 9.97 14.43
N GLU A 139 13.25 8.69 14.25
CA GLU A 139 14.63 8.21 14.16
C GLU A 139 15.28 8.64 12.84
N GLN A 140 16.56 8.99 12.91
CA GLN A 140 17.33 9.45 11.75
C GLN A 140 17.89 8.26 10.95
N ARG A 141 17.01 7.31 10.63
CA ARG A 141 17.32 6.12 9.84
C ARG A 141 16.12 5.66 9.02
N MET A 142 16.36 4.99 7.93
CA MET A 142 15.30 4.37 7.13
C MET A 142 14.86 3.04 7.74
N PRO A 143 13.56 2.87 8.08
CA PRO A 143 13.08 1.68 8.77
C PRO A 143 13.07 0.41 7.90
N TRP A 144 13.18 0.53 6.59
CA TRP A 144 13.19 -0.60 5.65
C TRP A 144 14.60 -1.12 5.32
N CYS A 145 15.65 -0.47 5.80
CA CYS A 145 17.03 -0.92 5.61
C CYS A 145 17.49 -1.78 6.78
N ARG A 146 17.94 -3.00 6.50
CA ARG A 146 18.44 -3.94 7.52
C ARG A 146 19.79 -3.51 8.10
N ASP A 147 20.70 -3.04 7.24
CA ASP A 147 21.99 -2.55 7.69
C ASP A 147 21.86 -1.15 8.30
N PRO A 148 22.28 -0.95 9.57
CA PRO A 148 22.11 0.34 10.26
C PRO A 148 22.85 1.50 9.58
N ARG A 149 24.01 1.26 8.97
CA ARG A 149 24.79 2.30 8.30
C ARG A 149 24.12 2.72 7.00
N GLN A 150 23.62 1.74 6.24
CA GLN A 150 22.86 2.03 5.03
C GLN A 150 21.55 2.76 5.37
N ALA A 151 20.87 2.36 6.47
CA ALA A 151 19.66 3.01 6.95
C ALA A 151 19.89 4.49 7.28
N GLU A 152 20.99 4.81 7.98
CA GLU A 152 21.37 6.19 8.29
C GLU A 152 21.77 6.97 7.03
N THR A 153 22.63 6.40 6.17
CA THR A 153 23.05 7.03 4.92
C THR A 153 21.84 7.37 4.06
N ARG A 154 20.92 6.43 3.89
CA ARG A 154 19.70 6.64 3.08
C ARG A 154 18.78 7.70 3.67
N TYR A 155 18.68 7.77 5.00
CA TYR A 155 17.91 8.83 5.67
C TYR A 155 18.45 10.21 5.29
N TRP A 156 19.77 10.43 5.41
CA TRP A 156 20.38 11.72 5.10
C TRP A 156 20.29 12.08 3.62
N GLU A 157 20.43 11.13 2.71
CA GLU A 157 20.18 11.35 1.28
C GLU A 157 18.75 11.86 1.04
N LEU A 158 17.75 11.30 1.71
CA LEU A 158 16.36 11.73 1.58
C LEU A 158 16.09 13.08 2.24
N VAL A 159 16.81 13.42 3.32
CA VAL A 159 16.78 14.77 3.91
C VAL A 159 17.35 15.81 2.96
N GLU A 160 18.53 15.57 2.40
CA GLU A 160 19.15 16.47 1.41
C GLU A 160 18.25 16.72 0.20
N ARG A 161 17.49 15.71 -0.20
CA ARG A 161 16.54 15.80 -1.32
C ARG A 161 15.17 16.35 -0.90
N GLY A 162 14.97 16.70 0.36
CA GLY A 162 13.72 17.27 0.89
C GLY A 162 12.53 16.31 0.91
N VAL A 163 12.78 14.99 0.89
CA VAL A 163 11.77 13.94 1.08
C VAL A 163 11.47 13.77 2.57
N LEU A 164 12.49 13.80 3.40
CA LEU A 164 12.41 13.77 4.86
C LEU A 164 12.85 15.10 5.46
N GLU A 165 12.46 15.34 6.70
CA GLU A 165 12.88 16.49 7.50
C GLU A 165 13.22 16.02 8.91
N VAL A 166 14.34 16.52 9.45
CA VAL A 166 14.80 16.16 10.80
C VAL A 166 13.76 16.55 11.83
N GLY A 167 13.39 15.60 12.68
CA GLY A 167 12.38 15.82 13.73
C GLY A 167 10.93 15.72 13.24
N SER A 168 10.71 15.38 11.98
CA SER A 168 9.38 15.12 11.39
C SER A 168 9.20 13.64 11.10
N ASN A 169 7.99 13.13 11.29
CA ASN A 169 7.60 11.80 10.84
C ASN A 169 6.92 11.80 9.46
N ILE A 170 6.90 12.94 8.77
CA ILE A 170 6.31 13.06 7.45
C ILE A 170 7.32 12.67 6.38
N MET A 171 6.93 11.73 5.51
CA MET A 171 7.64 11.37 4.30
C MET A 171 6.91 11.98 3.10
N LYS A 172 7.62 12.87 2.38
CA LYS A 172 7.09 13.59 1.21
C LYS A 172 7.33 12.76 -0.04
N ASP A 173 6.54 11.70 -0.22
CA ASP A 173 6.67 10.76 -1.32
C ASP A 173 6.56 11.43 -2.69
N ARG A 174 7.32 10.93 -3.67
CA ARG A 174 7.49 11.52 -4.99
C ARG A 174 7.55 10.46 -6.07
N VAL A 175 6.83 10.66 -7.14
CA VAL A 175 6.69 9.65 -8.19
C VAL A 175 6.91 10.22 -9.60
N ASP A 176 6.53 11.47 -9.85
CA ASP A 176 6.63 12.07 -11.19
C ASP A 176 8.08 12.49 -11.50
N PRO A 177 8.77 11.81 -12.42
CA PRO A 177 10.13 12.16 -12.81
C PRO A 177 10.22 13.52 -13.51
N ASN A 178 9.11 14.06 -14.02
CA ASN A 178 9.07 15.35 -14.68
C ASN A 178 8.86 16.50 -13.68
N SER A 179 8.27 16.22 -12.53
CA SER A 179 8.05 17.22 -11.47
C SER A 179 9.20 17.33 -10.48
N ASP A 180 10.09 16.34 -10.44
CA ASP A 180 11.20 16.26 -9.50
C ASP A 180 12.51 15.84 -10.17
N LYS A 181 13.46 16.79 -10.24
CA LYS A 181 14.83 16.55 -10.76
C LYS A 181 15.69 15.63 -9.87
N SER A 182 15.21 15.25 -8.69
CA SER A 182 15.95 14.37 -7.77
C SER A 182 16.08 12.93 -8.26
N GLY A 183 15.20 12.50 -9.17
CA GLY A 183 15.15 11.12 -9.66
C GLY A 183 14.62 10.12 -8.64
N ILE A 184 14.08 10.58 -7.50
CA ILE A 184 13.48 9.70 -6.49
C ILE A 184 12.09 9.32 -6.94
N ARG A 185 11.81 8.01 -6.87
CA ARG A 185 10.46 7.47 -7.06
C ARG A 185 10.14 6.62 -5.85
N ILE A 186 9.31 7.13 -4.99
CA ILE A 186 8.88 6.47 -3.74
C ILE A 186 7.41 6.81 -3.53
N ALA A 187 6.58 5.80 -3.36
CA ALA A 187 5.23 5.92 -2.84
C ALA A 187 4.79 4.57 -2.29
N ASP A 188 4.07 4.58 -1.18
CA ASP A 188 3.50 3.38 -0.59
C ASP A 188 2.21 2.96 -1.31
N THR A 189 1.90 1.67 -1.28
CA THR A 189 0.63 1.16 -1.82
C THR A 189 -0.57 1.92 -1.29
N SER A 190 -0.58 2.26 -0.01
CA SER A 190 -1.74 2.87 0.68
C SER A 190 -1.96 4.35 0.38
N GLU A 191 -1.11 4.95 -0.47
CA GLU A 191 -1.23 6.36 -0.88
C GLU A 191 -2.06 6.58 -2.14
N TRP A 192 -2.35 5.51 -2.89
CA TRP A 192 -2.86 5.62 -4.25
C TRP A 192 -4.37 5.74 -4.36
N LEU A 193 -4.82 6.68 -5.20
CA LEU A 193 -6.11 6.70 -5.86
C LEU A 193 -5.89 6.65 -7.37
N VAL A 194 -6.44 5.62 -8.02
CA VAL A 194 -6.23 5.35 -9.45
C VAL A 194 -7.56 5.10 -10.13
N LYS A 195 -7.73 5.63 -11.34
CA LYS A 195 -8.89 5.21 -12.14
C LYS A 195 -8.89 3.70 -12.34
N THR A 196 -10.00 3.06 -12.06
CA THR A 196 -10.14 1.59 -12.14
C THR A 196 -9.77 1.07 -13.53
N ALA A 197 -10.08 1.83 -14.59
CA ALA A 197 -9.70 1.46 -15.95
C ALA A 197 -8.17 1.38 -16.14
N VAL A 198 -7.38 2.23 -15.47
CA VAL A 198 -5.92 2.18 -15.49
C VAL A 198 -5.42 0.92 -14.81
N LEU A 199 -5.90 0.62 -13.58
CA LEU A 199 -5.50 -0.60 -12.86
C LEU A 199 -5.88 -1.88 -13.59
N ARG A 200 -7.02 -1.89 -14.29
CA ARG A 200 -7.42 -3.03 -15.12
C ARG A 200 -6.58 -3.17 -16.39
N GLY A 201 -5.97 -2.09 -16.87
CA GLY A 201 -5.10 -2.07 -18.04
C GLY A 201 -3.65 -2.43 -17.77
N ILE A 202 -3.23 -2.49 -16.49
CA ILE A 202 -1.90 -2.89 -16.08
C ILE A 202 -1.93 -4.27 -15.41
N ARG A 203 -0.77 -4.94 -15.41
CA ARG A 203 -0.57 -6.15 -14.63
C ARG A 203 0.69 -5.99 -13.80
N ILE A 204 0.56 -6.16 -12.50
CA ILE A 204 1.71 -6.22 -11.59
C ILE A 204 2.42 -7.56 -11.85
N PRO A 205 3.72 -7.58 -12.18
CA PRO A 205 4.47 -8.81 -12.34
C PRO A 205 4.39 -9.69 -11.09
N GLU A 206 4.11 -10.98 -11.29
CA GLU A 206 3.95 -11.97 -10.21
C GLU A 206 5.22 -12.80 -10.01
N GLU A 207 6.22 -12.59 -10.86
CA GLU A 207 7.51 -13.29 -10.79
C GLU A 207 8.55 -12.35 -10.17
N PHE A 208 9.24 -12.86 -9.15
CA PHE A 208 10.32 -12.16 -8.46
C PHE A 208 11.56 -13.05 -8.45
N THR A 209 12.72 -12.43 -8.65
CA THR A 209 14.01 -13.11 -8.68
C THR A 209 14.74 -12.98 -7.34
N TYR A 210 15.81 -13.78 -7.17
CA TYR A 210 16.72 -13.59 -6.02
C TYR A 210 17.36 -12.20 -6.00
N GLN A 211 17.61 -11.61 -7.17
CA GLN A 211 18.12 -10.24 -7.27
C GLN A 211 17.10 -9.21 -6.76
N ASP A 212 15.81 -9.35 -7.10
CA ASP A 212 14.75 -8.49 -6.56
C ASP A 212 14.74 -8.51 -5.02
N TRP A 213 14.96 -9.69 -4.44
CA TRP A 213 15.08 -9.83 -2.99
C TRP A 213 16.32 -9.13 -2.42
N LEU A 214 17.47 -9.26 -3.07
CA LEU A 214 18.70 -8.55 -2.66
C LEU A 214 18.52 -7.05 -2.73
N ASP A 215 17.82 -6.56 -3.76
CA ASP A 215 17.54 -5.15 -4.00
C ASP A 215 16.36 -4.64 -3.15
N ASN A 216 15.76 -5.50 -2.32
CA ASN A 216 14.57 -5.24 -1.49
C ASN A 216 13.38 -4.71 -2.29
N LEU A 217 13.22 -5.18 -3.54
CA LEU A 217 12.09 -4.84 -4.40
C LEU A 217 10.87 -5.70 -4.03
N ALA A 218 9.71 -5.08 -3.93
CA ALA A 218 8.45 -5.73 -3.61
C ALA A 218 7.36 -5.46 -4.67
N GLU A 219 6.15 -5.89 -4.43
CA GLU A 219 5.05 -5.70 -5.38
C GLU A 219 4.59 -4.25 -5.49
N ASP A 220 4.80 -3.44 -4.46
CA ASP A 220 4.53 -2.00 -4.45
C ASP A 220 5.49 -1.23 -5.38
N ASP A 221 6.78 -1.62 -5.43
CA ASP A 221 7.73 -1.08 -6.40
C ASP A 221 7.31 -1.41 -7.84
N ARG A 222 6.86 -2.65 -8.07
CA ARG A 222 6.34 -3.07 -9.39
C ARG A 222 5.05 -2.35 -9.77
N LEU A 223 4.17 -2.11 -8.80
CA LEU A 223 2.97 -1.30 -9.01
C LEU A 223 3.34 0.14 -9.36
N LEU A 224 4.25 0.75 -8.60
CA LEU A 224 4.77 2.10 -8.83
C LEU A 224 5.36 2.24 -10.24
N GLU A 225 6.15 1.27 -10.68
CA GLU A 225 6.72 1.22 -12.03
C GLU A 225 5.62 1.17 -13.09
N ALA A 226 4.66 0.26 -12.94
CA ALA A 226 3.55 0.08 -13.87
C ALA A 226 2.61 1.30 -13.93
N LEU A 227 2.39 2.00 -12.83
CA LEU A 227 1.60 3.23 -12.76
C LEU A 227 2.35 4.41 -13.40
N GLY A 228 3.68 4.48 -13.25
CA GLY A 228 4.51 5.57 -13.76
C GLY A 228 4.83 5.50 -15.25
N ASP A 229 4.53 4.39 -15.92
CA ASP A 229 4.86 4.21 -17.34
C ASP A 229 4.01 5.11 -18.25
N GLY A 230 4.64 6.18 -18.77
CA GLY A 230 4.04 7.13 -19.71
C GLY A 230 2.84 7.93 -19.16
N ARG A 231 2.55 7.87 -17.85
CA ARG A 231 1.41 8.57 -17.25
C ARG A 231 1.82 9.77 -16.46
N ARG A 232 0.96 10.78 -16.48
CA ARG A 232 1.04 11.91 -15.56
C ARG A 232 0.43 11.50 -14.21
N ILE A 233 1.20 11.70 -13.15
CA ILE A 233 0.80 11.40 -11.77
C ILE A 233 0.74 12.70 -11.00
N ALA A 234 -0.34 12.92 -10.26
CA ALA A 234 -0.46 14.07 -9.36
C ALA A 234 -0.21 13.67 -7.90
N CYS A 235 0.18 14.65 -7.08
CA CYS A 235 0.38 14.47 -5.66
C CYS A 235 -0.40 15.54 -4.89
N THR A 236 -1.18 15.13 -3.88
CA THR A 236 -1.89 16.06 -3.00
C THR A 236 -0.96 16.89 -2.14
N ARG A 237 0.25 16.40 -1.88
CA ARG A 237 1.22 16.92 -0.90
C ARG A 237 0.70 16.98 0.54
N LEU A 238 -0.40 16.27 0.82
CA LEU A 238 -0.97 16.16 2.16
C LEU A 238 -0.57 14.82 2.77
N PRO A 239 -0.07 14.80 4.03
CA PRO A 239 0.32 13.57 4.72
C PRO A 239 -0.91 12.87 5.31
N THR A 240 -1.72 12.26 4.45
CA THR A 240 -3.03 11.68 4.83
C THR A 240 -3.01 10.18 5.04
N LEU A 241 -1.88 9.52 4.80
CA LEU A 241 -1.64 8.12 5.17
C LEU A 241 -0.88 8.07 6.50
N LYS A 242 -1.39 7.31 7.48
CA LYS A 242 -0.68 6.86 8.68
C LYS A 242 -0.08 5.49 8.42
N TYR A 243 1.21 5.44 8.20
CA TYR A 243 1.97 4.22 7.95
C TYR A 243 2.56 3.70 9.26
N TYR A 244 2.19 2.49 9.66
CA TYR A 244 2.66 1.88 10.90
C TYR A 244 3.79 0.89 10.63
N LEU A 245 4.90 1.07 11.33
CA LEU A 245 6.04 0.15 11.34
C LEU A 245 5.69 -1.11 12.14
N GLY A 246 6.40 -2.21 11.87
CA GLY A 246 6.13 -3.52 12.48
C GLY A 246 5.33 -4.46 11.57
N GLY A 247 5.06 -4.04 10.33
CA GLY A 247 4.51 -4.89 9.28
C GLY A 247 5.57 -5.80 8.64
N TYR A 248 5.16 -6.56 7.64
CA TYR A 248 6.04 -7.53 6.96
C TYR A 248 7.31 -6.93 6.35
N SER A 249 7.30 -5.69 5.91
CA SER A 249 8.42 -5.05 5.20
C SER A 249 9.54 -4.53 6.11
N ASN A 250 9.26 -4.32 7.41
CA ASN A 250 10.18 -3.69 8.35
C ASN A 250 10.33 -4.42 9.69
N ASP A 251 9.76 -5.62 9.81
CA ASP A 251 10.05 -6.54 10.90
C ASP A 251 11.20 -7.45 10.49
N PHE A 252 12.38 -7.20 11.04
CA PHE A 252 13.61 -7.95 10.76
C PHE A 252 13.94 -9.00 11.83
N ASP A 253 13.04 -9.21 12.80
CA ASP A 253 13.21 -10.24 13.83
C ASP A 253 12.97 -11.62 13.22
N GLU A 254 14.03 -12.43 13.14
CA GLU A 254 13.96 -13.81 12.63
C GLU A 254 13.09 -14.72 13.52
N SER A 255 12.88 -14.35 14.78
CA SER A 255 12.03 -15.09 15.73
C SER A 255 10.54 -14.83 15.51
N SER A 256 10.17 -13.79 14.78
CA SER A 256 8.78 -13.39 14.52
C SER A 256 8.01 -14.34 13.60
N GLY A 257 8.64 -15.38 13.05
CA GLY A 257 8.04 -16.32 12.08
C GLY A 257 7.82 -15.70 10.69
N HIS A 258 8.28 -14.47 10.49
CA HIS A 258 8.15 -13.75 9.22
C HIS A 258 9.30 -14.07 8.24
N SER A 259 10.23 -14.95 8.61
CA SER A 259 11.38 -15.37 7.79
C SER A 259 11.00 -16.18 6.54
N GLU A 260 9.75 -16.67 6.44
CA GLU A 260 9.27 -17.41 5.26
C GLU A 260 8.89 -16.53 4.07
N ARG A 261 9.26 -15.25 4.06
CA ARG A 261 8.80 -14.25 3.07
C ARG A 261 9.19 -14.56 1.64
N TRP A 262 10.33 -15.22 1.47
CA TRP A 262 10.89 -15.50 0.15
C TRP A 262 11.39 -16.94 0.09
N ILE A 263 10.65 -17.81 -0.57
CA ILE A 263 11.13 -19.15 -0.89
C ILE A 263 11.54 -19.15 -2.36
N PHE A 264 12.84 -19.29 -2.59
CA PHE A 264 13.39 -19.41 -3.94
C PHE A 264 13.58 -20.87 -4.29
N ARG A 265 12.94 -21.33 -5.37
CA ARG A 265 13.27 -22.60 -6.03
C ARG A 265 13.79 -22.27 -7.42
N ASN A 266 15.00 -22.74 -7.74
CA ASN A 266 15.65 -22.54 -9.05
C ASN A 266 15.87 -21.05 -9.42
N GLY A 267 16.19 -20.18 -8.44
CA GLY A 267 16.52 -18.77 -8.67
C GLY A 267 15.30 -17.83 -8.89
N THR A 268 14.09 -18.33 -8.78
CA THR A 268 12.86 -17.54 -8.82
C THR A 268 12.07 -17.70 -7.53
N ALA A 269 11.49 -16.60 -7.03
CA ALA A 269 10.52 -16.62 -5.93
C ALA A 269 9.20 -17.24 -6.42
N LYS A 270 8.61 -18.10 -5.61
CA LYS A 270 7.32 -18.72 -5.88
C LYS A 270 6.28 -18.28 -4.86
#